data_5b860ef65b36df33e70dd841e445685e
#
_entry.id   5b860ef65b36df33e70dd841e445685e
#
_cell.length_a   1.000
_cell.length_b   1.000
_cell.length_c   1.000
_cell.angle_alpha   90.00
_cell.angle_beta   90.00
_cell.angle_gamma   90.00
#
_symmetry.space_group_name_H-M   'P 1'
#
loop_
_entity.id
_entity.type
_entity.pdbx_description
1 polymer ?
#
loop_
_entity_poly.entity_id
_entity_poly.type
_entity_poly.pdbx_seq_one_letter_code
_entity_poly.pdbx_strand_id
1 'polypeptide(L)' 'MDFSGKNVWVTGAGKGIGYATALAFVEAGAKVTGFDQAFAQEQYPFATEVMDVA' A
#
# COMPACT_ATOMS: atom_id res chain seq x y z
N MET A 1 17.54 -3.11 -1.09
CA MET A 1 16.86 -3.18 -2.39
C MET A 1 16.31 -1.81 -2.71
N ASP A 2 16.55 -1.31 -3.91
CA ASP A 2 16.20 0.06 -4.29
C ASP A 2 15.07 0.05 -5.30
N PHE A 3 13.93 0.59 -4.89
CA PHE A 3 12.76 0.74 -5.76
C PHE A 3 12.46 2.20 -6.09
N SER A 4 13.46 3.08 -5.95
CA SER A 4 13.29 4.50 -6.24
C SER A 4 12.71 4.72 -7.64
N GLY A 5 11.64 5.50 -7.71
CA GLY A 5 10.97 5.79 -8.97
C GLY A 5 10.06 4.69 -9.51
N LYS A 6 9.95 3.56 -8.80
CA LYS A 6 9.03 2.49 -9.19
C LYS A 6 7.65 2.73 -8.60
N ASN A 7 6.63 2.33 -9.35
CA ASN A 7 5.26 2.34 -8.86
C ASN A 7 4.88 0.93 -8.45
N VAL A 8 4.40 0.77 -7.23
CA VAL A 8 4.04 -0.53 -6.67
C VAL A 8 2.59 -0.48 -6.20
N TRP A 9 1.80 -1.46 -6.60
CA TRP A 9 0.42 -1.61 -6.19
C TRP A 9 0.31 -2.82 -5.27
N VAL A 10 -0.30 -2.63 -4.11
CA VAL A 10 -0.44 -3.69 -3.11
C VAL A 10 -1.91 -3.85 -2.80
N THR A 11 -2.46 -5.06 -3.05
CA THR A 11 -3.84 -5.37 -2.67
C THR A 11 -3.87 -5.84 -1.22
N GLY A 12 -4.98 -5.58 -0.54
CA GLY A 12 -5.11 -5.93 0.87
C GLY A 12 -4.22 -5.08 1.77
N ALA A 13 -3.91 -3.84 1.36
CA ALA A 13 -2.93 -3.00 2.03
C ALA A 13 -3.45 -2.38 3.33
N GLY A 14 -4.74 -2.51 3.63
CA GLY A 14 -5.32 -1.87 4.81
C GLY A 14 -4.97 -2.54 6.12
N LYS A 15 -4.49 -3.76 6.11
CA LYS A 15 -4.18 -4.49 7.33
C LYS A 15 -3.29 -5.69 7.07
N GLY A 16 -2.68 -6.21 8.15
CA GLY A 16 -1.97 -7.48 8.13
C GLY A 16 -0.75 -7.47 7.23
N ILE A 17 -0.56 -8.58 6.53
CA ILE A 17 0.61 -8.79 5.67
C ILE A 17 0.64 -7.77 4.52
N GLY A 18 -0.52 -7.42 3.96
CA GLY A 18 -0.58 -6.43 2.89
C GLY A 18 -0.07 -5.07 3.34
N TYR A 19 -0.45 -4.64 4.54
CA TYR A 19 0.02 -3.39 5.10
C TYR A 19 1.54 -3.43 5.30
N ALA A 20 2.05 -4.51 5.90
CA ALA A 20 3.49 -4.66 6.13
C ALA A 20 4.27 -4.68 4.81
N THR A 21 3.72 -5.33 3.78
CA THR A 21 4.34 -5.37 2.45
C THR A 21 4.41 -3.97 1.85
N ALA A 22 3.32 -3.22 1.95
CA ALA A 22 3.28 -1.84 1.43
C ALA A 22 4.32 -0.98 2.12
N LEU A 23 4.46 -1.09 3.45
CA LEU A 23 5.45 -0.33 4.18
C LEU A 23 6.87 -0.68 3.74
N ALA A 24 7.14 -1.95 3.49
CA ALA A 24 8.47 -2.37 3.05
C ALA A 24 8.84 -1.71 1.72
N PHE A 25 7.90 -1.61 0.79
CA PHE A 25 8.14 -0.93 -0.48
C PHE A 25 8.31 0.58 -0.29
N VAL A 26 7.54 1.19 0.60
CA VAL A 26 7.72 2.61 0.92
C VAL A 26 9.14 2.87 1.42
N GLU A 27 9.63 2.03 2.32
CA GLU A 27 10.98 2.18 2.85
C GLU A 27 12.04 1.95 1.79
N ALA A 28 11.74 1.17 0.76
CA ALA A 28 12.65 0.94 -0.35
C ALA A 28 12.63 2.07 -1.39
N GLY A 29 11.82 3.10 -1.17
CA GLY A 29 11.78 4.27 -2.03
C GLY A 29 10.74 4.23 -3.13
N ALA A 30 9.88 3.22 -3.16
CA ALA A 30 8.85 3.08 -4.18
C ALA A 30 7.69 4.04 -3.92
N LYS A 31 6.99 4.38 -4.99
CA LYS A 31 5.69 5.02 -4.89
C LYS A 31 4.65 3.91 -4.76
N VAL A 32 4.05 3.79 -3.58
CA VAL A 32 3.14 2.70 -3.29
C VAL A 32 1.70 3.20 -3.33
N THR A 33 0.83 2.43 -3.98
CA THR A 33 -0.61 2.62 -3.91
C THR A 33 -1.21 1.35 -3.32
N GLY A 34 -1.87 1.49 -2.16
CA GLY A 34 -2.51 0.38 -1.50
C GLY A 34 -3.98 0.29 -1.86
N PHE A 35 -4.45 -0.92 -2.15
CA PHE A 35 -5.85 -1.18 -2.47
C PHE A 35 -6.45 -2.09 -1.42
N ASP A 36 -7.62 -1.73 -0.90
CA ASP A 36 -8.36 -2.57 0.02
C ASP A 36 -9.83 -2.20 -0.04
N GLN A 37 -10.69 -3.07 0.46
CA GLN A 37 -12.11 -2.78 0.56
C GLN A 37 -12.39 -1.71 1.61
N ALA A 38 -11.57 -1.65 2.65
CA ALA A 38 -11.71 -0.66 3.72
C ALA A 38 -10.36 -0.41 4.37
N PHE A 39 -10.16 0.82 4.82
CA PHE A 39 -8.97 1.19 5.56
C PHE A 39 -9.39 1.65 6.95
N ALA A 40 -8.76 1.08 7.98
CA ALA A 40 -9.12 1.35 9.36
C ALA A 40 -8.55 2.68 9.89
N GLN A 41 -7.54 3.21 9.24
CA GLN A 41 -6.89 4.45 9.64
C GLN A 41 -7.25 5.56 8.67
N GLU A 42 -7.19 6.79 9.14
CA GLU A 42 -7.44 7.95 8.28
C GLU A 42 -6.26 8.27 7.39
N GLN A 43 -5.06 7.92 7.82
CA GLN A 43 -3.84 8.23 7.08
C GLN A 43 -2.94 7.01 7.02
N TYR A 44 -2.31 6.86 5.86
CA TYR A 44 -1.34 5.81 5.62
C TYR A 44 -0.10 6.43 4.98
N PRO A 45 1.08 5.83 5.17
CA PRO A 45 2.33 6.35 4.57
C PRO A 45 2.43 6.10 3.07
N PHE A 46 1.34 5.70 2.42
CA PHE A 46 1.25 5.47 0.98
C PHE A 46 -0.13 5.89 0.49
N ALA A 47 -0.26 6.04 -0.81
CA ALA A 47 -1.56 6.35 -1.41
C ALA A 47 -2.52 5.19 -1.21
N THR A 48 -3.79 5.49 -0.93
CA THR A 48 -4.79 4.46 -0.69
C THR A 48 -5.95 4.62 -1.65
N GLU A 49 -6.48 3.49 -2.12
CA GLU A 49 -7.66 3.43 -2.97
C GLU A 49 -8.60 2.36 -2.43
N VAL A 50 -9.85 2.70 -2.27
CA VAL A 50 -10.86 1.73 -1.88
C VAL A 50 -11.25 0.95 -3.14
N MET A 51 -11.12 -0.38 -3.04
CA MET A 51 -11.46 -1.27 -4.15
C MET A 51 -12.63 -2.15 -3.74
N ASP A 52 -13.74 -1.99 -4.42
CA ASP A 52 -14.92 -2.82 -4.19
C ASP A 52 -14.88 -4.01 -5.15
N VAL A 53 -14.56 -5.16 -4.59
CA VAL A 53 -14.52 -6.43 -5.34
C VAL A 53 -15.75 -7.24 -4.92
N ALA A 54 -16.85 -6.88 -5.48
CA ALA A 54 -18.12 -7.54 -5.16
C ALA A 54 -18.14 -8.99 -5.66
#